data_970d9b6c030c7114a3faa95db7f2f304
#
_entry.id   970d9b6c030c7114a3faa95db7f2f304
#
_cell.length_a   1.000
_cell.length_b   1.000
_cell.length_c   1.000
_cell.angle_alpha   90.00
_cell.angle_beta   90.00
_cell.angle_gamma   90.00
#
_symmetry.space_group_name_H-M   'P 1'
#
loop_
_entity.id
_entity.type
_entity.pdbx_description
1 polymer ?
#
loop_
_entity_poly.entity_id
_entity_poly.type
_entity_poly.pdbx_seq_one_letter_code
_entity_poly.pdbx_strand_id
1 'polypeptide(L)'
;MAQADPLDLQALEVRISELLVATADGHDPDLDRNISEVLQMLRRQLRMDVVFVSEFVEGQRVFRFLRGGEALNLHEGDSGPLETSYCQLVVQGRMAELVTNAAPLVDTGELPDTGLPIGAHLSTPVVLADGRIYGTVCCFSATPNPDLHHSALACLRQCARLVARKVEIAPDRGFAPTEPAPFPDLTGPH
;
A
#
# COMPACT_ATOMS: atom_id res chain seq x y z
N MET A 1 -3.98 -17.33 -20.77
CA MET A 1 -4.35 -16.32 -19.76
C MET A 1 -4.64 -17.07 -18.47
N ALA A 2 -3.72 -17.02 -17.53
CA ALA A 2 -3.96 -17.61 -16.21
C ALA A 2 -4.81 -16.62 -15.42
N GLN A 3 -6.05 -16.94 -15.18
CA GLN A 3 -6.88 -16.26 -14.19
C GLN A 3 -6.18 -16.42 -12.84
N ALA A 4 -6.08 -15.35 -12.07
CA ALA A 4 -5.68 -15.46 -10.68
C ALA A 4 -6.63 -16.46 -10.04
N ASP A 5 -6.10 -17.54 -9.48
CA ASP A 5 -6.91 -18.60 -8.89
C ASP A 5 -7.70 -17.98 -7.72
N PRO A 6 -9.04 -18.01 -7.74
CA PRO A 6 -9.83 -17.47 -6.63
C PRO A 6 -9.50 -18.15 -5.29
N LEU A 7 -8.90 -19.32 -5.30
CA LEU A 7 -8.43 -20.02 -4.11
C LEU A 7 -7.28 -19.27 -3.39
N ASP A 8 -6.43 -18.56 -4.13
CA ASP A 8 -5.29 -17.84 -3.54
C ASP A 8 -5.73 -16.61 -2.74
N LEU A 9 -6.68 -15.83 -3.24
CA LEU A 9 -7.24 -14.69 -2.49
C LEU A 9 -7.97 -15.16 -1.23
N GLN A 10 -8.67 -16.29 -1.30
CA GLN A 10 -9.36 -16.87 -0.15
C GLN A 10 -8.36 -17.30 0.95
N ALA A 11 -7.25 -17.92 0.57
CA ALA A 11 -6.19 -18.29 1.51
C ALA A 11 -5.56 -17.05 2.18
N LEU A 12 -5.38 -15.98 1.43
CA LEU A 12 -4.88 -14.70 1.95
C LEU A 12 -5.89 -14.06 2.93
N GLU A 13 -7.18 -14.04 2.59
CA GLU A 13 -8.25 -13.53 3.47
C GLU A 13 -8.31 -14.32 4.78
N VAL A 14 -8.19 -15.65 4.73
CA VAL A 14 -8.13 -16.51 5.91
C VAL A 14 -6.92 -16.13 6.77
N ARG A 15 -5.73 -16.00 6.17
CA ARG A 15 -4.51 -15.65 6.89
C ARG A 15 -4.61 -14.30 7.58
N ILE A 16 -5.15 -13.29 6.90
CA ILE A 16 -5.36 -11.96 7.48
C ILE A 16 -6.36 -12.04 8.63
N SER A 17 -7.44 -12.79 8.47
CA SER A 17 -8.46 -12.96 9.51
C SER A 17 -7.90 -13.64 10.76
N GLU A 18 -7.06 -14.67 10.58
CA GLU A 18 -6.35 -15.33 11.69
C GLU A 18 -5.47 -14.34 12.46
N LEU A 19 -4.72 -13.49 11.75
CA LEU A 19 -3.87 -12.47 12.36
C LEU A 19 -4.68 -11.39 13.09
N LEU A 20 -5.81 -10.98 12.53
CA LEU A 20 -6.71 -10.03 13.18
C LEU A 20 -7.28 -10.58 14.48
N VAL A 21 -7.60 -11.88 14.52
CA VAL A 21 -8.05 -12.56 15.74
C VAL A 21 -6.90 -12.69 16.74
N ALA A 22 -5.73 -13.15 16.29
CA ALA A 22 -4.56 -13.35 17.15
C ALA A 22 -4.06 -12.04 17.78
N THR A 23 -4.26 -10.89 17.12
CA THR A 23 -3.85 -9.58 17.61
C THR A 23 -4.94 -8.85 18.41
N ALA A 24 -6.12 -9.44 18.58
CA ALA A 24 -7.22 -8.83 19.31
C ALA A 24 -6.86 -8.50 20.77
N ASP A 25 -6.02 -9.33 21.41
CA ASP A 25 -5.58 -9.17 22.79
C ASP A 25 -4.29 -8.30 22.94
N GLY A 26 -3.82 -7.70 21.85
CA GLY A 26 -2.69 -6.77 21.87
C GLY A 26 -1.30 -7.41 21.98
N HIS A 27 -1.16 -8.70 21.73
CA HIS A 27 0.11 -9.41 21.88
C HIS A 27 0.44 -10.27 20.65
N ASP A 28 1.21 -9.70 19.72
CA ASP A 28 1.90 -10.50 18.69
C ASP A 28 3.32 -9.94 18.50
N PRO A 29 4.36 -10.59 19.06
CA PRO A 29 5.74 -10.16 18.91
C PRO A 29 6.24 -10.24 17.47
N ASP A 30 5.57 -11.02 16.63
CA ASP A 30 5.91 -11.26 15.22
C ASP A 30 5.06 -10.45 14.25
N LEU A 31 4.26 -9.50 14.73
CA LEU A 31 3.28 -8.78 13.91
C LEU A 31 3.90 -8.10 12.69
N ASP A 32 5.08 -7.50 12.83
CA ASP A 32 5.79 -6.86 11.70
C ASP A 32 6.17 -7.86 10.61
N ARG A 33 6.66 -9.03 11.03
CA ARG A 33 6.97 -10.11 10.11
C ARG A 33 5.69 -10.62 9.43
N ASN A 34 4.65 -10.84 10.19
CA ASN A 34 3.36 -11.31 9.68
C ASN A 34 2.74 -10.33 8.68
N ILE A 35 2.79 -9.02 8.96
CA ILE A 35 2.35 -7.99 8.00
C ILE A 35 3.20 -8.05 6.72
N SER A 36 4.51 -8.16 6.85
CA SER A 36 5.43 -8.26 5.71
C SER A 36 5.13 -9.47 4.84
N GLU A 37 4.85 -10.63 5.44
CA GLU A 37 4.46 -11.85 4.73
C GLU A 37 3.12 -11.68 3.99
N VAL A 38 2.12 -11.10 4.65
CA VAL A 38 0.81 -10.80 4.04
C VAL A 38 0.96 -9.87 2.84
N LEU A 39 1.74 -8.80 2.96
CA LEU A 39 1.99 -7.87 1.86
C LEU A 39 2.70 -8.56 0.68
N GLN A 40 3.65 -9.45 0.97
CA GLN A 40 4.32 -10.21 -0.08
C GLN A 40 3.39 -11.21 -0.77
N MET A 41 2.49 -11.86 -0.03
CA MET A 41 1.44 -12.72 -0.60
C MET A 41 0.52 -11.90 -1.50
N LEU A 42 0.02 -10.76 -1.01
CA LEU A 42 -0.83 -9.84 -1.75
C LEU A 42 -0.18 -9.41 -3.08
N ARG A 43 1.09 -8.98 -3.01
CA ARG A 43 1.86 -8.57 -4.19
C ARG A 43 1.89 -9.67 -5.27
N ARG A 44 2.19 -10.90 -4.88
CA ARG A 44 2.28 -12.05 -5.80
C ARG A 44 0.93 -12.41 -6.41
N GLN A 45 -0.11 -12.48 -5.58
CA GLN A 45 -1.44 -12.91 -6.01
C GLN A 45 -2.09 -11.88 -6.94
N LEU A 46 -1.91 -10.59 -6.64
CA LEU A 46 -2.41 -9.51 -7.47
C LEU A 46 -1.50 -9.18 -8.65
N ARG A 47 -0.33 -9.82 -8.77
CA ARG A 47 0.67 -9.55 -9.82
C ARG A 47 1.05 -8.09 -9.90
N MET A 48 1.25 -7.47 -8.73
CA MET A 48 1.70 -6.09 -8.62
C MET A 48 3.22 -6.04 -8.44
N ASP A 49 3.86 -5.00 -8.97
CA ASP A 49 5.30 -4.84 -8.87
C ASP A 49 5.73 -4.40 -7.48
N VAL A 50 4.93 -3.54 -6.86
CA VAL A 50 5.21 -2.95 -5.56
C VAL A 50 3.97 -2.99 -4.68
N VAL A 51 4.15 -3.33 -3.41
CA VAL A 51 3.16 -3.15 -2.34
C VAL A 51 3.82 -2.45 -1.17
N PHE A 52 3.12 -1.52 -0.55
CA PHE A 52 3.65 -0.79 0.59
C PHE A 52 2.55 -0.34 1.57
N VAL A 53 2.99 -0.08 2.79
CA VAL A 53 2.26 0.71 3.78
C VAL A 53 2.95 2.05 3.88
N SER A 54 2.21 3.12 3.72
CA SER A 54 2.71 4.48 3.93
C SER A 54 2.12 5.10 5.18
N GLU A 55 2.90 5.94 5.81
CA GLU A 55 2.46 6.85 6.88
C GLU A 55 2.46 8.28 6.35
N PHE A 56 1.48 9.07 6.77
CA PHE A 56 1.40 10.48 6.46
C PHE A 56 1.97 11.30 7.62
N VAL A 57 3.14 11.90 7.41
CA VAL A 57 3.88 12.64 8.43
C VAL A 57 4.28 14.00 7.87
N GLU A 58 3.84 15.09 8.52
CA GLU A 58 4.28 16.46 8.19
C GLU A 58 4.22 16.81 6.69
N GLY A 59 3.16 16.39 6.01
CA GLY A 59 2.99 16.64 4.57
C GLY A 59 3.81 15.72 3.67
N GLN A 60 4.43 14.70 4.24
CA GLN A 60 5.17 13.66 3.52
C GLN A 60 4.43 12.32 3.58
N ARG A 61 4.59 11.51 2.53
CA ARG A 61 4.26 10.10 2.52
C ARG A 61 5.55 9.32 2.73
N VAL A 62 5.63 8.55 3.82
CA VAL A 62 6.80 7.75 4.20
C VAL A 62 6.49 6.27 4.03
N PHE A 63 7.32 5.50 3.35
CA PHE A 63 7.16 4.04 3.27
C PHE A 63 7.57 3.39 4.59
N ARG A 64 6.63 2.69 5.23
CA ARG A 64 6.87 1.98 6.50
C ARG A 64 7.08 0.49 6.30
N PHE A 65 6.34 -0.12 5.39
CA PHE A 65 6.60 -1.46 4.86
C PHE A 65 6.64 -1.35 3.35
N LEU A 66 7.55 -2.07 2.72
CA LEU A 66 7.70 -2.10 1.28
C LEU A 66 8.11 -3.51 0.83
N ARG A 67 7.43 -4.03 -0.19
CA ARG A 67 7.80 -5.28 -0.87
C ARG A 67 7.76 -5.09 -2.38
N GLY A 68 8.80 -5.53 -3.04
CA GLY A 68 9.10 -5.12 -4.41
C GLY A 68 9.70 -3.72 -4.43
N GLY A 69 9.88 -3.15 -5.62
CA GLY A 69 10.41 -1.79 -5.77
C GLY A 69 11.92 -1.71 -5.94
N GLU A 70 12.64 -2.81 -5.84
CA GLU A 70 14.10 -2.86 -6.05
C GLU A 70 14.49 -2.31 -7.43
N ALA A 71 13.70 -2.63 -8.47
CA ALA A 71 13.89 -2.13 -9.82
C ALA A 71 13.71 -0.60 -9.95
N LEU A 72 12.99 0.01 -9.00
CA LEU A 72 12.76 1.45 -8.92
C LEU A 72 13.62 2.12 -7.84
N ASN A 73 14.53 1.37 -7.22
CA ASN A 73 15.38 1.83 -6.12
C ASN A 73 14.58 2.44 -4.95
N LEU A 74 13.42 1.83 -4.63
CA LEU A 74 12.56 2.24 -3.52
C LEU A 74 12.90 1.43 -2.26
N HIS A 75 12.92 2.09 -1.11
CA HIS A 75 13.28 1.50 0.18
C HIS A 75 12.30 1.92 1.28
N GLU A 76 12.22 1.11 2.33
CA GLU A 76 11.54 1.51 3.55
C GLU A 76 12.24 2.75 4.15
N GLY A 77 11.47 3.73 4.59
CA GLY A 77 11.95 5.03 5.04
C GLY A 77 12.00 6.11 3.95
N ASP A 78 11.97 5.75 2.66
CA ASP A 78 11.88 6.74 1.59
C ASP A 78 10.58 7.54 1.71
N SER A 79 10.67 8.82 1.37
CA SER A 79 9.53 9.74 1.46
C SER A 79 9.38 10.60 0.20
N GLY A 80 8.18 11.09 0.01
CA GLY A 80 7.87 12.06 -1.04
C GLY A 80 6.70 12.95 -0.65
N PRO A 81 6.48 14.05 -1.40
CA PRO A 81 5.39 14.97 -1.11
C PRO A 81 4.05 14.26 -1.11
N LEU A 82 3.28 14.44 -0.03
CA LEU A 82 1.97 13.82 0.11
C LEU A 82 0.99 14.39 -0.93
N GLU A 83 1.02 15.70 -1.16
CA GLU A 83 0.08 16.41 -2.02
C GLU A 83 0.04 15.96 -3.48
N THR A 84 1.15 15.40 -3.99
CA THR A 84 1.26 14.87 -5.36
C THR A 84 1.10 13.37 -5.43
N SER A 85 0.84 12.71 -4.30
CA SER A 85 0.73 11.26 -4.24
C SER A 85 -0.69 10.77 -4.54
N TYR A 86 -0.80 9.64 -5.22
CA TYR A 86 -2.10 8.95 -5.40
C TYR A 86 -2.72 8.55 -4.06
N CYS A 87 -1.90 8.25 -3.06
CA CYS A 87 -2.37 7.92 -1.72
C CYS A 87 -3.24 9.03 -1.13
N GLN A 88 -2.83 10.30 -1.28
CA GLN A 88 -3.63 11.42 -0.80
C GLN A 88 -4.90 11.62 -1.62
N LEU A 89 -4.83 11.47 -2.94
CA LEU A 89 -6.01 11.59 -3.81
C LEU A 89 -7.08 10.55 -3.43
N VAL A 90 -6.66 9.31 -3.12
CA VAL A 90 -7.57 8.27 -2.66
C VAL A 90 -8.20 8.65 -1.32
N VAL A 91 -7.40 9.08 -0.34
CA VAL A 91 -7.91 9.52 0.98
C VAL A 91 -8.88 10.69 0.88
N GLN A 92 -8.64 11.60 -0.06
CA GLN A 92 -9.52 12.75 -0.32
C GLN A 92 -10.77 12.40 -1.16
N GLY A 93 -10.90 11.16 -1.62
CA GLY A 93 -11.99 10.74 -2.51
C GLY A 93 -11.89 11.33 -3.94
N ARG A 94 -10.73 11.82 -4.32
CA ARG A 94 -10.46 12.41 -5.65
C ARG A 94 -9.94 11.40 -6.66
N MET A 95 -9.59 10.21 -6.20
CA MET A 95 -9.17 9.07 -7.01
C MET A 95 -9.85 7.81 -6.48
N ALA A 96 -10.27 6.94 -7.38
CA ALA A 96 -10.79 5.62 -6.99
C ALA A 96 -9.72 4.77 -6.30
N GLU A 97 -10.13 3.96 -5.33
CA GLU A 97 -9.24 3.01 -4.66
C GLU A 97 -8.66 1.96 -5.61
N LEU A 98 -9.37 1.65 -6.71
CA LEU A 98 -8.98 0.66 -7.72
C LEU A 98 -8.93 1.33 -9.09
N VAL A 99 -7.74 1.33 -9.71
CA VAL A 99 -7.48 1.83 -11.06
C VAL A 99 -6.70 0.77 -11.83
N THR A 100 -7.31 0.20 -12.85
CA THR A 100 -6.70 -0.87 -13.67
C THR A 100 -5.75 -0.34 -14.74
N ASN A 101 -5.92 0.93 -15.14
CA ASN A 101 -5.06 1.62 -16.10
C ASN A 101 -5.04 3.13 -15.79
N ALA A 102 -3.93 3.61 -15.28
CA ALA A 102 -3.76 5.02 -14.89
C ALA A 102 -3.34 5.92 -16.07
N ALA A 103 -2.73 5.37 -17.13
CA ALA A 103 -2.15 6.16 -18.21
C ALA A 103 -3.15 7.14 -18.86
N PRO A 104 -4.39 6.74 -19.25
CA PRO A 104 -5.36 7.67 -19.81
C PRO A 104 -5.71 8.83 -18.87
N LEU A 105 -5.72 8.59 -17.55
CA LEU A 105 -6.07 9.60 -16.55
C LEU A 105 -4.92 10.60 -16.35
N VAL A 106 -3.68 10.14 -16.49
CA VAL A 106 -2.51 11.02 -16.48
C VAL A 106 -2.46 11.86 -17.77
N ASP A 107 -2.71 11.23 -18.93
CA ASP A 107 -2.71 11.90 -20.23
C ASP A 107 -3.78 13.02 -20.33
N THR A 108 -4.94 12.84 -19.68
CA THR A 108 -6.01 13.84 -19.62
C THR A 108 -5.80 14.88 -18.50
N GLY A 109 -4.80 14.69 -17.65
CA GLY A 109 -4.54 15.56 -16.50
C GLY A 109 -5.49 15.35 -15.30
N GLU A 110 -6.28 14.28 -15.32
CA GLU A 110 -7.14 13.90 -14.19
C GLU A 110 -6.32 13.38 -13.00
N LEU A 111 -5.18 12.73 -13.29
CA LEU A 111 -4.20 12.33 -12.30
C LEU A 111 -2.86 13.03 -12.54
N PRO A 112 -2.14 13.40 -11.47
CA PRO A 112 -0.81 13.98 -11.60
C PRO A 112 0.20 12.92 -12.05
N ASP A 113 1.27 13.36 -12.71
CA ASP A 113 2.47 12.55 -12.89
C ASP A 113 3.21 12.49 -11.54
N THR A 114 3.34 11.30 -10.99
CA THR A 114 4.00 11.09 -9.69
C THR A 114 5.52 10.89 -9.81
N GLY A 115 6.05 10.85 -11.03
CA GLY A 115 7.43 10.45 -11.30
C GLY A 115 7.68 8.94 -11.16
N LEU A 116 6.67 8.15 -10.75
CA LEU A 116 6.74 6.68 -10.72
C LEU A 116 5.98 6.11 -11.92
N PRO A 117 6.47 5.02 -12.52
CA PRO A 117 5.76 4.34 -13.61
C PRO A 117 4.57 3.57 -13.05
N ILE A 118 3.40 4.21 -12.97
CA ILE A 118 2.19 3.62 -12.45
C ILE A 118 1.21 3.32 -13.59
N GLY A 119 1.07 2.05 -13.94
CA GLY A 119 0.08 1.55 -14.89
C GLY A 119 -1.23 1.16 -14.22
N ALA A 120 -1.17 0.38 -13.15
CA ALA A 120 -2.32 0.04 -12.32
C ALA A 120 -2.06 0.38 -10.86
N HIS A 121 -3.12 0.73 -10.13
CA HIS A 121 -3.02 1.19 -8.75
C HIS A 121 -4.20 0.71 -7.93
N LEU A 122 -3.92 0.20 -6.74
CA LEU A 122 -4.89 -0.22 -5.75
C LEU A 122 -4.47 0.34 -4.40
N SER A 123 -5.32 1.10 -3.75
CA SER A 123 -4.99 1.77 -2.48
C SER A 123 -6.21 1.90 -1.59
N THR A 124 -6.00 1.83 -0.29
CA THR A 124 -7.05 2.06 0.71
C THR A 124 -6.49 2.76 1.94
N PRO A 125 -7.26 3.65 2.60
CA PRO A 125 -6.82 4.31 3.82
C PRO A 125 -6.61 3.32 4.98
N VAL A 126 -5.62 3.60 5.80
CA VAL A 126 -5.47 3.00 7.14
C VAL A 126 -6.13 3.94 8.14
N VAL A 127 -7.31 3.55 8.62
CA VAL A 127 -8.12 4.33 9.55
C VAL A 127 -7.97 3.76 10.95
N LEU A 128 -7.53 4.58 11.90
CA LEU A 128 -7.40 4.20 13.31
C LEU A 128 -8.75 4.23 14.02
N ALA A 129 -8.84 3.62 15.20
CA ALA A 129 -10.07 3.54 15.98
C ALA A 129 -10.66 4.91 16.35
N ASP A 130 -9.83 5.93 16.48
CA ASP A 130 -10.25 7.32 16.73
C ASP A 130 -10.68 8.08 15.46
N GLY A 131 -10.70 7.41 14.31
CA GLY A 131 -11.08 7.97 13.01
C GLY A 131 -9.96 8.71 12.27
N ARG A 132 -8.77 8.84 12.86
CA ARG A 132 -7.63 9.45 12.16
C ARG A 132 -7.13 8.56 11.03
N ILE A 133 -6.70 9.20 9.95
CA ILE A 133 -5.98 8.52 8.86
C ILE A 133 -4.49 8.47 9.21
N TYR A 134 -3.98 7.26 9.38
CA TYR A 134 -2.55 7.02 9.56
C TYR A 134 -1.78 7.17 8.24
N GLY A 135 -2.33 6.66 7.17
CA GLY A 135 -1.75 6.61 5.84
C GLY A 135 -2.55 5.67 4.94
N THR A 136 -1.86 4.89 4.10
CA THR A 136 -2.51 3.94 3.18
C THR A 136 -1.78 2.61 3.11
N VAL A 137 -2.52 1.55 2.77
CA VAL A 137 -1.96 0.35 2.16
C VAL A 137 -2.19 0.45 0.66
N CYS A 138 -1.15 0.27 -0.12
CA CYS A 138 -1.16 0.53 -1.54
C CYS A 138 -0.34 -0.52 -2.31
N CYS A 139 -0.75 -0.80 -3.52
CA CYS A 139 0.08 -1.54 -4.48
C CYS A 139 -0.07 -0.94 -5.88
N PHE A 140 0.98 -1.07 -6.67
CA PHE A 140 0.96 -0.66 -8.07
C PHE A 140 1.80 -1.58 -8.95
N SER A 141 1.53 -1.53 -10.24
CA SER A 141 2.35 -2.12 -11.30
C SER A 141 2.68 -1.08 -12.35
N ALA A 142 3.83 -1.21 -13.00
CA ALA A 142 4.25 -0.32 -14.08
C ALA A 142 3.35 -0.43 -15.32
N THR A 143 2.72 -1.59 -15.50
CA THR A 143 1.79 -1.86 -16.60
C THR A 143 0.35 -1.90 -16.11
N PRO A 144 -0.64 -1.63 -16.97
CA PRO A 144 -2.04 -1.86 -16.66
C PRO A 144 -2.30 -3.30 -16.19
N ASN A 145 -3.24 -3.46 -15.26
CA ASN A 145 -3.64 -4.76 -14.75
C ASN A 145 -5.18 -4.90 -14.82
N PRO A 146 -5.72 -5.41 -15.93
CA PRO A 146 -7.17 -5.54 -16.11
C PRO A 146 -7.80 -6.63 -15.22
N ASP A 147 -6.98 -7.49 -14.62
CA ASP A 147 -7.46 -8.58 -13.75
C ASP A 147 -7.73 -8.11 -12.30
N LEU A 148 -7.47 -6.83 -11.98
CA LEU A 148 -7.83 -6.27 -10.68
C LEU A 148 -9.35 -6.15 -10.54
N HIS A 149 -9.87 -6.75 -9.47
CA HIS A 149 -11.31 -6.77 -9.16
C HIS A 149 -11.59 -6.27 -7.73
N HIS A 150 -12.87 -6.06 -7.42
CA HIS A 150 -13.30 -5.60 -6.09
C HIS A 150 -12.91 -6.57 -4.96
N SER A 151 -12.72 -7.85 -5.24
CA SER A 151 -12.20 -8.83 -4.26
C SER A 151 -10.77 -8.48 -3.83
N ALA A 152 -9.93 -8.01 -4.76
CA ALA A 152 -8.58 -7.52 -4.44
C ALA A 152 -8.63 -6.31 -3.49
N LEU A 153 -9.56 -5.38 -3.74
CA LEU A 153 -9.77 -4.22 -2.87
C LEU A 153 -10.29 -4.64 -1.48
N ALA A 154 -11.20 -5.61 -1.41
CA ALA A 154 -11.67 -6.15 -0.14
C ALA A 154 -10.52 -6.74 0.68
N CYS A 155 -9.63 -7.49 0.04
CA CYS A 155 -8.44 -8.06 0.65
C CYS A 155 -7.47 -6.97 1.15
N LEU A 156 -7.24 -5.92 0.34
CA LEU A 156 -6.41 -4.77 0.71
C LEU A 156 -6.97 -4.03 1.93
N ARG A 157 -8.29 -3.87 2.00
CA ARG A 157 -8.97 -3.25 3.16
C ARG A 157 -8.79 -4.07 4.44
N GLN A 158 -8.76 -5.41 4.34
CA GLN A 158 -8.44 -6.27 5.49
C GLN A 158 -6.97 -6.08 5.93
N CYS A 159 -6.04 -5.95 4.99
CA CYS A 159 -4.64 -5.61 5.29
C CYS A 159 -4.56 -4.26 6.02
N ALA A 160 -5.31 -3.25 5.58
CA ALA A 160 -5.34 -1.93 6.23
C ALA A 160 -5.83 -2.01 7.68
N ARG A 161 -6.81 -2.87 7.99
CA ARG A 161 -7.26 -3.13 9.37
C ARG A 161 -6.15 -3.75 10.22
N LEU A 162 -5.39 -4.70 9.66
CA LEU A 162 -4.27 -5.33 10.37
C LEU A 162 -3.17 -4.31 10.67
N VAL A 163 -2.86 -3.41 9.73
CA VAL A 163 -1.90 -2.32 9.92
C VAL A 163 -2.39 -1.33 10.98
N ALA A 164 -3.66 -0.93 10.94
CA ALA A 164 -4.26 -0.06 11.95
C ALA A 164 -4.12 -0.67 13.35
N ARG A 165 -4.42 -1.96 13.49
CA ARG A 165 -4.24 -2.70 14.75
C ARG A 165 -2.79 -2.64 15.26
N LYS A 166 -1.82 -2.83 14.38
CA LYS A 166 -0.40 -2.73 14.75
C LYS A 166 -0.07 -1.35 15.29
N VAL A 167 -0.49 -0.30 14.60
CA VAL A 167 -0.20 1.09 15.00
C VAL A 167 -0.80 1.40 16.38
N GLU A 168 -1.98 0.89 16.67
CA GLU A 168 -2.69 1.10 17.94
C GLU A 168 -2.07 0.34 19.11
N ILE A 169 -1.56 -0.88 18.87
CA ILE A 169 -0.92 -1.72 19.90
C ILE A 169 0.44 -1.15 20.32
N ALA A 170 1.19 -0.57 19.41
CA ALA A 170 2.55 -0.10 19.63
C ALA A 170 2.73 1.36 19.17
N PRO A 171 2.01 2.32 19.77
CA PRO A 171 2.10 3.72 19.35
C PRO A 171 3.51 4.30 19.49
N ASP A 172 4.28 3.87 20.51
CA ASP A 172 5.68 4.31 20.74
C ASP A 172 6.72 3.49 19.96
N ARG A 173 6.33 2.35 19.43
CA ARG A 173 7.14 1.52 18.52
C ARG A 173 6.68 1.65 17.09
N GLY A 174 5.75 2.54 16.82
CA GLY A 174 5.35 2.94 15.49
C GLY A 174 6.59 3.37 14.75
N PHE A 175 7.07 2.56 13.85
CA PHE A 175 8.22 2.76 12.98
C PHE A 175 9.23 3.75 13.56
N ALA A 176 10.43 3.30 13.94
CA ALA A 176 11.47 4.17 14.48
C ALA A 176 11.51 5.48 13.68
N PRO A 177 11.64 6.65 14.30
CA PRO A 177 11.74 7.91 13.60
C PRO A 177 13.04 7.92 12.79
N THR A 178 12.97 7.28 11.61
CA THR A 178 14.01 7.45 10.61
C THR A 178 13.65 8.74 9.92
N GLU A 179 14.56 9.68 9.93
CA GLU A 179 14.40 10.92 9.17
C GLU A 179 14.07 10.52 7.72
N PRO A 180 12.94 10.98 7.16
CA PRO A 180 12.48 10.51 5.87
C PRO A 180 13.49 10.89 4.78
N ALA A 181 14.08 9.91 4.12
CA ALA A 181 14.92 10.15 2.96
C ALA A 181 14.05 10.54 1.76
N PRO A 182 14.45 11.51 0.93
CA PRO A 182 13.71 11.86 -0.27
C PRO A 182 13.67 10.70 -1.26
N PHE A 183 12.61 10.63 -2.08
CA PHE A 183 12.54 9.66 -3.17
C PHE A 183 13.75 9.80 -4.09
N PRO A 184 14.27 8.68 -4.62
CA PRO A 184 15.29 8.73 -5.64
C PRO A 184 14.78 9.54 -6.85
N ASP A 185 15.64 10.39 -7.40
CA ASP A 185 15.32 11.13 -8.62
C ASP A 185 15.29 10.16 -9.81
N LEU A 186 14.09 9.88 -10.30
CA LEU A 186 13.87 8.99 -11.44
C LEU A 186 13.92 9.76 -12.79
N THR A 187 14.21 11.07 -12.77
CA THR A 187 14.28 11.93 -13.97
C THR A 187 15.64 11.91 -14.64
N GLY A 188 16.46 10.87 -14.44
CA GLY A 188 17.73 10.70 -15.13
C GLY A 188 17.54 10.69 -16.66
N PRO A 189 18.53 11.15 -17.43
CA PRO A 189 18.39 11.28 -18.88
C PRO A 189 18.17 9.91 -19.53
N HIS A 190 17.15 9.84 -20.38
CA HIS A 190 16.89 8.73 -21.29
C HIS A 190 17.93 8.65 -22.39
#